data_b030bd8439537cf0991010cb1d254194
#
_entry.id   b030bd8439537cf0991010cb1d254194
#
_cell.length_a   1.000
_cell.length_b   1.000
_cell.length_c   1.000
_cell.angle_alpha   90.00
_cell.angle_beta   90.00
_cell.angle_gamma   90.00
#
_symmetry.space_group_name_H-M   'P 1'
#
loop_
_entity.id
_entity.type
_entity.pdbx_description
1 polymer ?
#
loop_
_entity_poly.entity_id
_entity_poly.type
_entity_poly.pdbx_seq_one_letter_code
_entity_poly.pdbx_strand_id
1 'polypeptide(L)'
;MTRYEFIAMRSGAPYKVLKVPADTTPQIRFTGNAEVKSTITLTIEPDADVNWLTDMLSVVRVDNADRVPLGLFNITTCPRSLDENGSETQELTGYDHGYALRNLSVLERSLTIRAGTRYTTAIREQLLAAGINVVSIIDTNEVLMTDHAWETGTTRYAVVAALLAEINYRDIYFDGSGVAVAEPWAPASINTRTHRYGPAETTLLRIPMSVQADTFDAANVFVDIVSSADLDAELRAVAENVNPTSPLSIMRRGRRIVSVETVEGIASQTALETHVKNRMLLSMMGAASYTFTTCGDVERPHGLNDSILMMRDGIGLLEEQEWTLDCVPGGQMTHTAKKVYYNID
;
A
#
# COMPACT_ATOMS: atom_id res chain seq x y z
N MET A 1 -15.85 -16.50 -18.41
CA MET A 1 -15.42 -15.36 -19.25
C MET A 1 -15.24 -14.17 -18.32
N THR A 2 -14.05 -13.62 -18.25
CA THR A 2 -13.72 -12.46 -17.41
C THR A 2 -14.33 -11.20 -18.00
N ARG A 3 -14.93 -10.36 -17.15
CA ARG A 3 -15.37 -8.99 -17.48
C ARG A 3 -15.16 -8.08 -16.28
N TYR A 4 -15.15 -6.78 -16.52
CA TYR A 4 -15.04 -5.76 -15.48
C TYR A 4 -16.32 -4.93 -15.44
N GLU A 5 -16.81 -4.67 -14.24
CA GLU A 5 -17.97 -3.82 -13.99
C GLU A 5 -17.54 -2.58 -13.21
N PHE A 6 -17.95 -1.42 -13.72
CA PHE A 6 -17.73 -0.12 -13.12
C PHE A 6 -19.05 0.37 -12.56
N ILE A 7 -19.16 0.45 -11.25
CA ILE A 7 -20.44 0.59 -10.56
C ILE A 7 -20.44 1.89 -9.75
N ALA A 8 -21.39 2.77 -10.04
CA ALA A 8 -21.63 3.92 -9.21
C ALA A 8 -22.30 3.51 -7.90
N MET A 9 -21.73 3.99 -6.79
CA MET A 9 -22.15 3.68 -5.43
C MET A 9 -22.67 4.96 -4.76
N ARG A 10 -23.84 4.89 -4.13
CA ARG A 10 -24.44 5.99 -3.36
C ARG A 10 -24.76 5.51 -1.95
N SER A 11 -24.25 6.25 -0.97
CA SER A 11 -24.41 5.89 0.47
C SER A 11 -23.99 4.44 0.77
N GLY A 12 -22.92 3.96 0.13
CA GLY A 12 -22.40 2.60 0.31
C GLY A 12 -23.16 1.49 -0.46
N ALA A 13 -24.20 1.82 -1.23
CA ALA A 13 -24.99 0.86 -2.00
C ALA A 13 -24.76 1.01 -3.51
N PRO A 14 -24.61 -0.10 -4.27
CA PRO A 14 -24.54 -0.07 -5.72
C PRO A 14 -25.91 0.32 -6.30
N TYR A 15 -25.93 1.22 -7.29
CA TYR A 15 -27.20 1.61 -7.91
C TYR A 15 -27.14 1.67 -9.44
N LYS A 16 -25.94 1.80 -10.04
CA LYS A 16 -25.83 1.92 -11.49
C LYS A 16 -24.54 1.30 -12.02
N VAL A 17 -24.64 0.48 -13.06
CA VAL A 17 -23.46 0.03 -13.83
C VAL A 17 -23.20 1.03 -14.94
N LEU A 18 -21.97 1.54 -15.00
CA LEU A 18 -21.56 2.55 -15.97
C LEU A 18 -21.16 1.89 -17.29
N LYS A 19 -21.36 2.62 -18.36
CA LYS A 19 -20.92 2.20 -19.68
C LYS A 19 -19.53 2.78 -19.98
N VAL A 20 -18.63 1.89 -20.35
CA VAL A 20 -17.27 2.20 -20.77
C VAL A 20 -17.19 1.97 -22.28
N PRO A 21 -16.73 2.97 -23.08
CA PRO A 21 -16.50 2.80 -24.50
C PRO A 21 -15.51 1.66 -24.79
N ALA A 22 -15.76 0.87 -25.82
CA ALA A 22 -14.98 -0.34 -26.11
C ALA A 22 -13.54 -0.05 -26.60
N ASP A 23 -13.27 1.14 -27.04
CA ASP A 23 -11.98 1.65 -27.52
C ASP A 23 -11.11 2.26 -26.41
N THR A 24 -11.58 2.23 -25.16
CA THR A 24 -10.86 2.75 -24.00
C THR A 24 -10.39 1.62 -23.09
N THR A 25 -9.31 1.87 -22.36
CA THR A 25 -8.72 0.92 -21.41
C THR A 25 -8.70 1.52 -20.01
N PRO A 26 -9.69 1.21 -19.16
CA PRO A 26 -9.64 1.59 -17.75
C PRO A 26 -8.43 0.98 -17.06
N GLN A 27 -7.77 1.76 -16.19
CA GLN A 27 -6.58 1.32 -15.47
C GLN A 27 -6.71 1.57 -13.98
N ILE A 28 -6.35 0.57 -13.18
CA ILE A 28 -6.08 0.73 -11.75
C ILE A 28 -4.57 0.67 -11.56
N ARG A 29 -4.03 1.65 -10.87
CA ARG A 29 -2.64 1.66 -10.41
C ARG A 29 -2.60 1.61 -8.89
N PHE A 30 -1.74 0.78 -8.37
CA PHE A 30 -1.45 0.66 -6.95
C PHE A 30 0.02 0.98 -6.69
N THR A 31 0.30 1.82 -5.69
CA THR A 31 1.67 2.23 -5.31
C THR A 31 1.82 2.12 -3.80
N GLY A 32 2.52 1.10 -3.32
CA GLY A 32 2.60 0.74 -1.91
C GLY A 32 3.21 1.84 -1.01
N ASN A 33 4.15 2.62 -1.55
CA ASN A 33 4.83 3.68 -0.80
C ASN A 33 4.15 5.05 -0.89
N ALA A 34 3.03 5.18 -1.62
CA ALA A 34 2.27 6.42 -1.68
C ALA A 34 1.33 6.54 -0.47
N GLU A 35 1.02 7.76 -0.06
CA GLU A 35 0.04 8.02 1.02
C GLU A 35 -1.39 7.65 0.58
N VAL A 36 -1.73 7.91 -0.68
CA VAL A 36 -2.93 7.40 -1.36
C VAL A 36 -2.47 6.29 -2.29
N LYS A 37 -2.85 5.05 -2.00
CA LYS A 37 -2.19 3.89 -2.60
C LYS A 37 -2.79 3.49 -3.94
N SER A 38 -4.09 3.62 -4.10
CA SER A 38 -4.76 3.19 -5.34
C SER A 38 -5.38 4.36 -6.09
N THR A 39 -5.16 4.38 -7.40
CA THR A 39 -5.77 5.32 -8.32
C THR A 39 -6.48 4.58 -9.45
N ILE A 40 -7.54 5.19 -9.97
CA ILE A 40 -8.22 4.71 -11.18
C ILE A 40 -8.31 5.82 -12.21
N THR A 41 -8.11 5.45 -13.47
CA THR A 41 -8.40 6.28 -14.62
C THR A 41 -9.27 5.51 -15.61
N LEU A 42 -10.35 6.12 -16.05
CA LEU A 42 -11.26 5.52 -17.04
C LEU A 42 -12.05 6.59 -17.78
N THR A 43 -12.54 6.23 -18.97
CA THR A 43 -13.49 7.03 -19.73
C THR A 43 -14.83 6.31 -19.70
N ILE A 44 -15.91 7.05 -19.49
CA ILE A 44 -17.29 6.54 -19.50
C ILE A 44 -18.17 7.33 -20.45
N GLU A 45 -19.32 6.74 -20.83
CA GLU A 45 -20.46 7.53 -21.34
C GLU A 45 -21.05 8.29 -20.15
N PRO A 46 -21.26 9.63 -20.26
CA PRO A 46 -21.81 10.41 -19.16
C PRO A 46 -23.20 9.93 -18.75
N ASP A 47 -23.47 9.94 -17.47
CA ASP A 47 -24.77 9.56 -16.92
C ASP A 47 -25.29 10.68 -16.01
N ALA A 48 -26.49 11.18 -16.30
CA ALA A 48 -27.09 12.31 -15.58
C ALA A 48 -27.51 11.98 -14.14
N ASP A 49 -27.70 10.69 -13.83
CA ASP A 49 -28.08 10.24 -12.49
C ASP A 49 -26.89 10.18 -11.52
N VAL A 50 -25.67 10.25 -12.04
CA VAL A 50 -24.44 10.12 -11.24
C VAL A 50 -23.93 11.49 -10.82
N ASN A 51 -23.74 11.66 -9.51
CA ASN A 51 -23.16 12.88 -8.92
C ASN A 51 -21.81 12.58 -8.28
N TRP A 52 -20.71 12.80 -9.00
CA TRP A 52 -19.37 12.53 -8.52
C TRP A 52 -18.91 13.36 -7.31
N LEU A 53 -19.69 14.33 -6.86
CA LEU A 53 -19.43 15.04 -5.59
C LEU A 53 -19.79 14.18 -4.36
N THR A 54 -20.68 13.22 -4.54
CA THR A 54 -21.23 12.40 -3.43
C THR A 54 -21.15 10.91 -3.70
N ASP A 55 -21.12 10.52 -4.96
CA ASP A 55 -21.09 9.12 -5.37
C ASP A 55 -19.65 8.63 -5.52
N MET A 56 -19.45 7.34 -5.32
CA MET A 56 -18.17 6.67 -5.45
C MET A 56 -18.20 5.69 -6.61
N LEU A 57 -17.04 5.30 -7.07
CA LEU A 57 -16.86 4.29 -8.11
C LEU A 57 -16.32 2.99 -7.50
N SER A 58 -17.07 1.90 -7.63
CA SER A 58 -16.59 0.55 -7.35
C SER A 58 -16.19 -0.16 -8.63
N VAL A 59 -15.03 -0.81 -8.62
CA VAL A 59 -14.58 -1.65 -9.74
C VAL A 59 -14.59 -3.10 -9.30
N VAL A 60 -15.25 -3.94 -10.09
CA VAL A 60 -15.44 -5.37 -9.80
C VAL A 60 -15.05 -6.19 -11.02
N ARG A 61 -14.10 -7.11 -10.83
CA ARG A 61 -13.86 -8.18 -11.81
C ARG A 61 -14.87 -9.30 -11.61
N VAL A 62 -15.44 -9.76 -12.68
CA VAL A 62 -16.43 -10.84 -12.68
C VAL A 62 -15.91 -12.00 -13.51
N ASP A 63 -15.63 -13.13 -12.86
CA ASP A 63 -15.17 -14.38 -13.46
C ASP A 63 -16.27 -15.42 -13.33
N ASN A 64 -17.03 -15.63 -14.39
CA ASN A 64 -18.25 -16.48 -14.37
C ASN A 64 -19.24 -16.03 -13.28
N ALA A 65 -19.30 -16.71 -12.14
CA ALA A 65 -20.14 -16.38 -10.99
C ALA A 65 -19.42 -15.61 -9.89
N ASP A 66 -18.09 -15.63 -9.90
CA ASP A 66 -17.28 -14.99 -8.86
C ASP A 66 -17.12 -13.50 -9.11
N ARG A 67 -17.31 -12.72 -8.08
CA ARG A 67 -17.20 -11.26 -8.10
C ARG A 67 -16.07 -10.84 -7.18
N VAL A 68 -15.02 -10.27 -7.76
CA VAL A 68 -13.82 -9.86 -7.04
C VAL A 68 -13.74 -8.33 -7.05
N PRO A 69 -13.93 -7.67 -5.90
CA PRO A 69 -13.77 -6.22 -5.82
C PRO A 69 -12.30 -5.85 -5.98
N LEU A 70 -12.03 -4.83 -6.81
CA LEU A 70 -10.67 -4.36 -7.11
C LEU A 70 -10.39 -2.97 -6.53
N GLY A 71 -11.40 -2.23 -6.14
CA GLY A 71 -11.25 -0.92 -5.51
C GLY A 71 -12.56 -0.17 -5.37
N LEU A 72 -12.59 0.73 -4.39
CA LEU A 72 -13.64 1.71 -4.17
C LEU A 72 -13.00 3.10 -4.18
N PHE A 73 -13.42 3.96 -5.10
CA PHE A 73 -12.72 5.19 -5.44
C PHE A 73 -13.59 6.42 -5.27
N ASN A 74 -13.01 7.47 -4.70
CA ASN A 74 -13.53 8.83 -4.72
C ASN A 74 -13.10 9.50 -6.03
N ILE A 75 -14.06 9.93 -6.86
CA ILE A 75 -13.75 10.61 -8.11
C ILE A 75 -13.45 12.08 -7.83
N THR A 76 -12.29 12.54 -8.30
CA THR A 76 -11.80 13.89 -8.06
C THR A 76 -11.78 14.75 -9.30
N THR A 77 -11.67 14.11 -10.47
CA THR A 77 -11.60 14.79 -11.76
C THR A 77 -12.55 14.08 -12.71
N CYS A 78 -13.41 14.85 -13.38
CA CYS A 78 -14.46 14.29 -14.24
C CYS A 78 -14.80 15.21 -15.44
N PRO A 79 -13.80 15.64 -16.26
CA PRO A 79 -14.08 16.48 -17.44
C PRO A 79 -14.95 15.72 -18.45
N ARG A 80 -15.76 16.49 -19.16
CA ARG A 80 -16.58 16.00 -20.26
C ARG A 80 -16.08 16.54 -21.59
N SER A 81 -16.13 15.72 -22.60
CA SER A 81 -15.73 16.06 -23.96
C SER A 81 -16.85 15.66 -24.94
N LEU A 82 -17.06 16.47 -25.95
CA LEU A 82 -17.96 16.22 -27.06
C LEU A 82 -17.13 16.07 -28.33
N ASP A 83 -17.25 14.98 -29.02
CA ASP A 83 -16.57 14.77 -30.30
C ASP A 83 -17.28 15.42 -31.48
N GLU A 84 -16.65 15.41 -32.65
CA GLU A 84 -17.20 15.98 -33.88
C GLU A 84 -18.51 15.29 -34.34
N ASN A 85 -18.78 14.10 -33.87
CA ASN A 85 -19.98 13.30 -34.19
C ASN A 85 -21.11 13.54 -33.19
N GLY A 86 -20.90 14.33 -32.15
CA GLY A 86 -21.86 14.59 -31.09
C GLY A 86 -21.88 13.49 -30.01
N SER A 87 -20.86 12.62 -29.95
CA SER A 87 -20.70 11.63 -28.91
C SER A 87 -20.06 12.29 -27.67
N GLU A 88 -20.69 12.13 -26.52
CA GLU A 88 -20.22 12.71 -25.27
C GLU A 88 -19.47 11.64 -24.46
N THR A 89 -18.26 11.97 -23.99
CA THR A 89 -17.45 11.15 -23.10
C THR A 89 -17.08 11.88 -21.83
N GLN A 90 -16.84 11.16 -20.76
CA GLN A 90 -16.40 11.72 -19.49
C GLN A 90 -15.19 10.93 -18.99
N GLU A 91 -14.07 11.61 -18.82
CA GLU A 91 -12.86 11.05 -18.23
C GLU A 91 -12.94 11.15 -16.70
N LEU A 92 -12.68 10.05 -16.02
CA LEU A 92 -12.70 9.98 -14.56
C LEU A 92 -11.32 9.67 -14.04
N THR A 93 -10.88 10.43 -13.04
CA THR A 93 -9.75 10.10 -12.19
C THR A 93 -10.23 10.00 -10.75
N GLY A 94 -9.92 8.88 -10.11
CA GLY A 94 -10.32 8.61 -8.75
C GLY A 94 -9.20 8.02 -7.90
N TYR A 95 -9.39 8.11 -6.59
CA TYR A 95 -8.45 7.66 -5.58
C TYR A 95 -9.18 6.85 -4.52
N ASP A 96 -8.49 5.90 -3.90
CA ASP A 96 -9.03 5.14 -2.75
C ASP A 96 -9.38 6.05 -1.56
N HIS A 97 -9.87 5.48 -0.49
CA HIS A 97 -10.24 6.24 0.72
C HIS A 97 -9.06 6.93 1.43
N GLY A 98 -7.82 6.59 1.09
CA GLY A 98 -6.62 7.32 1.54
C GLY A 98 -6.69 8.80 1.14
N TYR A 99 -7.34 9.10 0.01
CA TYR A 99 -7.60 10.48 -0.41
C TYR A 99 -8.47 11.24 0.60
N ALA A 100 -9.51 10.62 1.14
CA ALA A 100 -10.35 11.25 2.15
C ALA A 100 -9.56 11.54 3.44
N LEU A 101 -8.72 10.59 3.86
CA LEU A 101 -7.89 10.72 5.04
C LEU A 101 -6.82 11.81 4.92
N ARG A 102 -6.21 11.92 3.74
CA ARG A 102 -5.10 12.84 3.46
C ARG A 102 -5.56 14.22 3.02
N ASN A 103 -6.54 14.30 2.11
CA ASN A 103 -6.87 15.54 1.41
C ASN A 103 -8.16 16.21 1.91
N LEU A 104 -9.12 15.42 2.41
CA LEU A 104 -10.42 15.94 2.81
C LEU A 104 -10.60 16.06 4.32
N SER A 105 -9.71 15.45 5.12
CA SER A 105 -9.84 15.40 6.56
C SER A 105 -8.60 15.93 7.27
N VAL A 106 -8.69 17.16 7.72
CA VAL A 106 -7.67 17.84 8.54
C VAL A 106 -8.20 18.10 9.94
N LEU A 107 -7.31 18.26 10.89
CA LEU A 107 -7.66 18.66 12.24
C LEU A 107 -8.08 20.13 12.27
N GLU A 108 -9.35 20.39 12.57
CA GLU A 108 -9.88 21.75 12.74
C GLU A 108 -9.39 22.42 14.04
N ARG A 109 -8.94 21.60 14.99
CA ARG A 109 -8.39 22.01 16.29
C ARG A 109 -7.21 21.10 16.62
N SER A 110 -6.31 21.57 17.49
CA SER A 110 -5.26 20.72 18.04
C SER A 110 -5.85 19.45 18.65
N LEU A 111 -5.24 18.31 18.36
CA LEU A 111 -5.61 17.00 18.88
C LEU A 111 -4.58 16.58 19.92
N THR A 112 -5.03 16.18 21.11
CA THR A 112 -4.16 15.53 22.08
C THR A 112 -4.74 14.15 22.42
N ILE A 113 -3.96 13.11 22.18
CA ILE A 113 -4.26 11.74 22.60
C ILE A 113 -3.46 11.46 23.85
N ARG A 114 -4.14 11.09 24.93
CA ARG A 114 -3.53 10.94 26.25
C ARG A 114 -2.75 9.64 26.38
N ALA A 115 -1.71 9.67 27.18
CA ALA A 115 -1.02 8.47 27.65
C ALA A 115 -2.03 7.45 28.22
N GLY A 116 -1.75 6.15 28.01
CA GLY A 116 -2.64 5.06 28.38
C GLY A 116 -3.76 4.76 27.37
N THR A 117 -3.97 5.59 26.34
CA THR A 117 -4.89 5.27 25.24
C THR A 117 -4.31 4.13 24.40
N ARG A 118 -5.13 3.14 24.03
CA ARG A 118 -4.70 2.08 23.09
C ARG A 118 -4.49 2.65 21.70
N TYR A 119 -3.40 2.29 21.04
CA TYR A 119 -3.11 2.70 19.66
C TYR A 119 -4.24 2.37 18.69
N THR A 120 -4.75 1.14 18.74
CA THR A 120 -5.83 0.69 17.84
C THR A 120 -7.15 1.44 18.06
N THR A 121 -7.42 1.89 19.29
CA THR A 121 -8.57 2.76 19.60
C THR A 121 -8.36 4.14 18.97
N ALA A 122 -7.21 4.76 19.20
CA ALA A 122 -6.88 6.07 18.66
C ALA A 122 -6.93 6.09 17.12
N ILE A 123 -6.35 5.08 16.48
CA ILE A 123 -6.39 4.93 15.01
C ILE A 123 -7.84 4.83 14.52
N ARG A 124 -8.65 3.96 15.14
CA ARG A 124 -10.07 3.80 14.78
C ARG A 124 -10.85 5.12 14.88
N GLU A 125 -10.63 5.88 15.92
CA GLU A 125 -11.29 7.19 16.13
C GLU A 125 -10.91 8.18 15.01
N GLN A 126 -9.66 8.19 14.56
CA GLN A 126 -9.24 9.08 13.47
C GLN A 126 -9.84 8.65 12.13
N LEU A 127 -9.92 7.35 11.86
CA LEU A 127 -10.57 6.81 10.65
C LEU A 127 -12.07 7.16 10.63
N LEU A 128 -12.77 6.94 11.75
CA LEU A 128 -14.19 7.29 11.88
C LEU A 128 -14.43 8.79 11.70
N ALA A 129 -13.57 9.63 12.29
CA ALA A 129 -13.66 11.08 12.16
C ALA A 129 -13.37 11.57 10.71
N ALA A 130 -12.70 10.78 9.89
CA ALA A 130 -12.53 11.01 8.46
C ALA A 130 -13.69 10.45 7.60
N GLY A 131 -14.72 9.88 8.23
CA GLY A 131 -15.87 9.27 7.54
C GLY A 131 -15.64 7.84 7.09
N ILE A 132 -14.53 7.21 7.49
CA ILE A 132 -14.17 5.82 7.12
C ILE A 132 -14.75 4.88 8.18
N ASN A 133 -15.89 4.28 7.88
CA ASN A 133 -16.67 3.51 8.86
C ASN A 133 -16.39 2.00 8.84
N VAL A 134 -15.79 1.49 7.76
CA VAL A 134 -15.49 0.06 7.60
C VAL A 134 -14.00 -0.14 7.79
N VAL A 135 -13.62 -0.74 8.93
CA VAL A 135 -12.22 -0.87 9.32
C VAL A 135 -11.91 -2.28 9.80
N SER A 136 -10.77 -2.81 9.38
CA SER A 136 -10.17 -4.06 9.83
C SER A 136 -8.83 -3.74 10.48
N ILE A 137 -8.79 -3.71 11.79
CA ILE A 137 -7.57 -3.42 12.56
C ILE A 137 -7.23 -4.67 13.36
N ILE A 138 -6.06 -5.24 13.13
CA ILE A 138 -5.51 -6.28 14.02
C ILE A 138 -5.22 -5.60 15.36
N ASP A 139 -5.84 -6.11 16.42
CA ASP A 139 -5.76 -5.45 17.73
C ASP A 139 -4.42 -5.72 18.41
N THR A 140 -3.98 -4.77 19.23
CA THR A 140 -2.82 -4.88 20.11
C THR A 140 -3.15 -4.32 21.49
N ASN A 141 -2.42 -4.78 22.51
CA ASN A 141 -2.53 -4.24 23.85
C ASN A 141 -1.61 -3.03 24.08
N GLU A 142 -0.85 -2.62 23.07
CA GLU A 142 0.03 -1.45 23.16
C GLU A 142 -0.76 -0.18 23.43
N VAL A 143 -0.24 0.64 24.35
CA VAL A 143 -0.82 1.92 24.76
C VAL A 143 0.20 3.03 24.61
N LEU A 144 -0.26 4.24 24.33
CA LEU A 144 0.59 5.42 24.31
C LEU A 144 1.24 5.61 25.68
N MET A 145 2.55 5.77 25.71
CA MET A 145 3.30 5.97 26.94
C MET A 145 3.30 7.43 27.40
N THR A 146 3.21 8.36 26.44
CA THR A 146 3.16 9.80 26.67
C THR A 146 1.96 10.42 25.95
N ASP A 147 1.61 11.64 26.29
CA ASP A 147 0.61 12.42 25.57
C ASP A 147 1.17 12.77 24.18
N HIS A 148 0.39 12.49 23.13
CA HIS A 148 0.73 12.90 21.76
C HIS A 148 -0.14 14.05 21.33
N ALA A 149 0.48 15.10 20.78
CA ALA A 149 -0.21 16.30 20.35
C ALA A 149 0.08 16.64 18.89
N TRP A 150 -0.97 16.96 18.14
CA TRP A 150 -0.89 17.44 16.77
C TRP A 150 -1.56 18.80 16.65
N GLU A 151 -0.98 19.66 15.84
CA GLU A 151 -1.49 21.00 15.63
C GLU A 151 -2.70 21.02 14.67
N THR A 152 -3.47 22.09 14.75
CA THR A 152 -4.52 22.41 13.77
C THR A 152 -3.94 22.43 12.37
N GLY A 153 -4.64 21.83 11.39
CA GLY A 153 -4.21 21.71 10.01
C GLY A 153 -3.43 20.40 9.70
N THR A 154 -3.03 19.62 10.72
CA THR A 154 -2.47 18.29 10.49
C THR A 154 -3.50 17.39 9.83
N THR A 155 -3.12 16.63 8.82
CA THR A 155 -4.01 15.65 8.17
C THR A 155 -4.25 14.46 9.09
N ARG A 156 -5.46 13.87 9.05
CA ARG A 156 -5.72 12.65 9.83
C ARG A 156 -4.89 11.48 9.33
N TYR A 157 -4.48 11.49 8.06
CA TYR A 157 -3.50 10.53 7.54
C TYR A 157 -2.19 10.60 8.35
N ALA A 158 -1.63 11.79 8.54
CA ALA A 158 -0.38 11.95 9.28
C ALA A 158 -0.49 11.46 10.74
N VAL A 159 -1.63 11.70 11.38
CA VAL A 159 -1.91 11.16 12.74
C VAL A 159 -1.93 9.64 12.73
N VAL A 160 -2.69 9.03 11.81
CA VAL A 160 -2.81 7.57 11.69
C VAL A 160 -1.47 6.93 11.35
N ALA A 161 -0.72 7.50 10.40
CA ALA A 161 0.60 6.99 10.00
C ALA A 161 1.60 7.01 11.15
N ALA A 162 1.64 8.10 11.94
CA ALA A 162 2.49 8.20 13.12
C ALA A 162 2.15 7.11 14.15
N LEU A 163 0.87 6.94 14.48
CA LEU A 163 0.42 5.92 15.44
C LEU A 163 0.73 4.50 14.97
N LEU A 164 0.58 4.21 13.67
CA LEU A 164 0.90 2.89 13.10
C LEU A 164 2.41 2.60 13.13
N ALA A 165 3.23 3.60 12.81
CA ALA A 165 4.68 3.47 12.82
C ALA A 165 5.22 3.13 14.23
N GLU A 166 4.70 3.76 15.28
CA GLU A 166 5.11 3.53 16.66
C GLU A 166 4.88 2.09 17.15
N ILE A 167 3.87 1.41 16.62
CA ILE A 167 3.57 0.01 16.94
C ILE A 167 4.07 -0.98 15.87
N ASN A 168 4.94 -0.54 14.96
CA ASN A 168 5.49 -1.37 13.87
C ASN A 168 4.42 -1.98 12.96
N TYR A 169 3.33 -1.26 12.71
CA TYR A 169 2.33 -1.65 11.72
C TYR A 169 2.74 -1.14 10.34
N ARG A 170 2.16 -1.77 9.31
CA ARG A 170 2.19 -1.23 7.96
C ARG A 170 1.42 0.07 7.90
N ASP A 171 1.77 0.91 6.95
CA ASP A 171 0.97 2.07 6.64
C ASP A 171 -0.47 1.67 6.26
N ILE A 172 -1.43 2.52 6.59
CA ILE A 172 -2.84 2.27 6.31
C ILE A 172 -3.07 2.06 4.81
N TYR A 173 -3.86 1.06 4.44
CA TYR A 173 -4.27 0.83 3.07
C TYR A 173 -5.74 0.41 3.01
N PHE A 174 -6.30 0.40 1.80
CA PHE A 174 -7.69 0.04 1.57
C PHE A 174 -7.74 -1.17 0.65
N ASP A 175 -8.50 -2.18 1.05
CA ASP A 175 -8.70 -3.36 0.21
C ASP A 175 -9.63 -3.07 -0.98
N GLY A 176 -9.82 -4.07 -1.85
CA GLY A 176 -10.68 -3.94 -3.02
C GLY A 176 -12.14 -3.58 -2.72
N SER A 177 -12.59 -3.79 -1.50
CA SER A 177 -13.95 -3.42 -1.03
C SER A 177 -13.99 -2.04 -0.37
N GLY A 178 -12.86 -1.36 -0.23
CA GLY A 178 -12.75 -0.06 0.44
C GLY A 178 -12.67 -0.16 1.96
N VAL A 179 -12.37 -1.34 2.52
CA VAL A 179 -12.13 -1.52 3.96
C VAL A 179 -10.75 -0.98 4.30
N ALA A 180 -10.67 -0.10 5.31
CA ALA A 180 -9.39 0.35 5.85
C ALA A 180 -8.72 -0.79 6.64
N VAL A 181 -7.49 -1.15 6.27
CA VAL A 181 -6.74 -2.24 6.88
C VAL A 181 -5.52 -1.71 7.62
N ALA A 182 -5.38 -2.09 8.89
CA ALA A 182 -4.22 -1.82 9.72
C ALA A 182 -3.73 -3.13 10.36
N GLU A 183 -2.50 -3.52 10.06
CA GLU A 183 -1.92 -4.79 10.49
C GLU A 183 -0.43 -4.64 10.79
N PRO A 184 0.14 -5.48 11.66
CA PRO A 184 1.58 -5.49 11.91
C PRO A 184 2.38 -5.67 10.63
N TRP A 185 3.49 -4.96 10.51
CA TRP A 185 4.42 -5.24 9.43
C TRP A 185 5.04 -6.62 9.62
N ALA A 186 4.99 -7.43 8.60
CA ALA A 186 5.64 -8.74 8.56
C ALA A 186 6.53 -8.82 7.32
N PRO A 187 7.76 -9.33 7.46
CA PRO A 187 8.65 -9.50 6.32
C PRO A 187 8.10 -10.52 5.33
N ALA A 188 8.36 -10.29 4.04
CA ALA A 188 8.02 -11.24 2.99
C ALA A 188 8.70 -12.60 3.23
N SER A 189 7.96 -13.69 3.07
CA SER A 189 8.43 -15.06 3.30
C SER A 189 7.92 -16.00 2.22
N ILE A 190 8.68 -17.06 1.95
CA ILE A 190 8.24 -18.14 1.05
C ILE A 190 6.99 -18.84 1.62
N ASN A 191 6.88 -18.91 2.93
CA ASN A 191 5.76 -19.58 3.61
C ASN A 191 4.46 -18.75 3.56
N THR A 192 4.58 -17.42 3.49
CA THR A 192 3.45 -16.48 3.42
C THR A 192 3.24 -15.93 2.01
N ARG A 193 3.88 -16.52 0.99
CA ARG A 193 3.75 -16.06 -0.39
C ARG A 193 2.29 -16.06 -0.84
N THR A 194 1.89 -14.97 -1.44
CA THR A 194 0.54 -14.78 -1.98
C THR A 194 0.43 -15.24 -3.43
N HIS A 195 1.53 -15.05 -4.21
CA HIS A 195 1.57 -15.36 -5.62
C HIS A 195 2.79 -16.22 -5.98
N ARG A 196 2.65 -17.01 -7.04
CA ARG A 196 3.72 -17.82 -7.57
C ARG A 196 3.71 -17.78 -9.10
N TYR A 197 4.86 -17.42 -9.68
CA TYR A 197 5.07 -17.47 -11.12
C TYR A 197 6.26 -18.38 -11.44
N GLY A 198 6.02 -19.41 -12.21
CA GLY A 198 7.02 -20.41 -12.49
C GLY A 198 6.88 -21.09 -13.85
N PRO A 199 7.71 -22.10 -14.18
CA PRO A 199 7.65 -22.79 -15.47
C PRO A 199 6.28 -23.40 -15.79
N ALA A 200 5.53 -23.85 -14.77
CA ALA A 200 4.18 -24.40 -14.94
C ALA A 200 3.12 -23.29 -15.16
N GLU A 201 3.39 -22.07 -14.70
CA GLU A 201 2.51 -20.90 -14.83
C GLU A 201 3.08 -19.87 -15.84
N THR A 202 3.97 -20.29 -16.74
CA THR A 202 4.61 -19.40 -17.73
C THR A 202 3.63 -18.70 -18.66
N THR A 203 2.43 -19.23 -18.81
CA THR A 203 1.37 -18.60 -19.61
C THR A 203 0.87 -17.28 -19.01
N LEU A 204 1.05 -17.07 -17.72
CA LEU A 204 0.67 -15.83 -17.01
C LEU A 204 1.76 -14.77 -17.06
N LEU A 205 3.03 -15.19 -17.18
CA LEU A 205 4.18 -14.29 -17.19
C LEU A 205 4.57 -13.91 -18.62
N ARG A 206 4.63 -12.63 -18.92
CA ARG A 206 5.09 -12.11 -20.22
C ARG A 206 6.56 -11.72 -20.17
N ILE A 207 7.22 -11.80 -21.30
CA ILE A 207 8.61 -11.37 -21.52
C ILE A 207 8.57 -10.12 -22.42
N PRO A 208 9.41 -9.09 -22.17
CA PRO A 208 10.61 -9.08 -21.32
C PRO A 208 10.36 -8.77 -19.85
N MET A 209 11.34 -9.13 -19.02
CA MET A 209 11.50 -8.62 -17.66
C MET A 209 12.69 -7.67 -17.63
N SER A 210 12.62 -6.62 -16.81
CA SER A 210 13.77 -5.76 -16.54
C SER A 210 14.16 -5.82 -15.06
N VAL A 211 15.45 -5.60 -14.82
CA VAL A 211 16.04 -5.53 -13.49
C VAL A 211 16.79 -4.22 -13.36
N GLN A 212 16.50 -3.49 -12.29
CA GLN A 212 17.28 -2.32 -11.90
C GLN A 212 17.95 -2.63 -10.56
N ALA A 213 19.25 -2.45 -10.47
CA ALA A 213 20.01 -2.58 -9.24
C ALA A 213 20.54 -1.20 -8.84
N ASP A 214 20.21 -0.78 -7.61
CA ASP A 214 20.77 0.42 -7.01
C ASP A 214 21.28 0.06 -5.62
N THR A 215 22.62 0.13 -5.49
CA THR A 215 23.29 -0.23 -4.25
C THR A 215 24.16 0.89 -3.71
N PHE A 216 24.15 2.07 -4.35
CA PHE A 216 25.17 3.09 -4.12
C PHE A 216 25.16 3.60 -2.67
N ASP A 217 24.03 4.09 -2.17
CA ASP A 217 23.91 4.71 -0.85
C ASP A 217 23.25 3.82 0.21
N ALA A 218 23.01 2.54 -0.11
CA ALA A 218 22.33 1.66 0.81
C ALA A 218 23.19 1.34 2.04
N ALA A 219 22.66 1.66 3.23
CA ALA A 219 23.26 1.34 4.51
C ALA A 219 23.21 -0.17 4.78
N ASN A 220 24.12 -0.65 5.64
CA ASN A 220 24.16 -2.03 6.12
C ASN A 220 24.32 -2.15 7.65
N VAL A 221 24.36 -1.03 8.32
CA VAL A 221 24.30 -0.92 9.78
C VAL A 221 23.27 0.16 10.11
N PHE A 222 22.32 -0.18 10.92
CA PHE A 222 21.20 0.68 11.31
C PHE A 222 21.27 0.91 12.80
N VAL A 223 21.18 2.16 13.21
CA VAL A 223 21.22 2.57 14.61
C VAL A 223 20.01 3.46 14.84
N ASP A 224 19.14 3.04 15.73
CA ASP A 224 17.98 3.80 16.14
C ASP A 224 18.14 4.23 17.60
N ILE A 225 17.79 5.47 17.86
CA ILE A 225 17.97 6.13 19.16
C ILE A 225 16.64 6.76 19.55
N VAL A 226 16.19 6.50 20.76
CA VAL A 226 15.07 7.25 21.37
C VAL A 226 15.65 8.13 22.45
N SER A 227 15.51 9.44 22.26
CA SER A 227 15.90 10.45 23.25
C SER A 227 14.64 11.19 23.68
N SER A 228 14.21 10.98 24.89
CA SER A 228 13.06 11.68 25.49
C SER A 228 13.39 12.14 26.88
N ALA A 229 12.91 13.33 27.25
CA ALA A 229 13.04 13.86 28.61
C ALA A 229 12.33 13.00 29.67
N ASP A 230 11.39 12.15 29.23
CA ASP A 230 10.60 11.28 30.07
C ASP A 230 11.25 9.89 30.32
N LEU A 231 12.39 9.62 29.66
CA LEU A 231 13.15 8.39 29.84
C LEU A 231 14.34 8.60 30.80
N ASP A 232 14.51 7.69 31.75
CA ASP A 232 15.66 7.70 32.67
C ASP A 232 17.01 7.54 31.96
N ALA A 233 17.02 6.95 30.74
CA ALA A 233 18.20 6.78 29.90
C ALA A 233 17.80 6.74 28.42
N GLU A 234 18.72 7.17 27.56
CA GLU A 234 18.60 7.03 26.10
C GLU A 234 18.51 5.55 25.72
N LEU A 235 17.44 5.17 25.00
CA LEU A 235 17.34 3.83 24.40
C LEU A 235 18.09 3.82 23.07
N ARG A 236 18.83 2.75 22.82
CA ARG A 236 19.59 2.57 21.59
C ARG A 236 19.52 1.13 21.11
N ALA A 237 19.23 0.93 19.83
CA ALA A 237 19.26 -0.38 19.20
C ALA A 237 20.10 -0.36 17.91
N VAL A 238 20.68 -1.49 17.56
CA VAL A 238 21.53 -1.64 16.36
C VAL A 238 21.15 -2.93 15.64
N ALA A 239 20.98 -2.84 14.30
CA ALA A 239 20.84 -3.99 13.43
C ALA A 239 21.90 -3.95 12.31
N GLU A 240 22.49 -5.10 11.99
CA GLU A 240 23.56 -5.23 11.01
C GLU A 240 23.22 -6.26 9.94
N ASN A 241 23.33 -5.88 8.67
CA ASN A 241 23.18 -6.82 7.58
C ASN A 241 24.48 -7.62 7.39
N VAL A 242 24.53 -8.79 7.99
CA VAL A 242 25.62 -9.77 7.86
C VAL A 242 25.28 -10.93 6.92
N ASN A 243 24.10 -10.90 6.27
CA ASN A 243 23.64 -11.98 5.38
C ASN A 243 24.55 -12.10 4.15
N PRO A 244 25.24 -13.24 3.94
CA PRO A 244 26.18 -13.42 2.83
C PRO A 244 25.48 -13.46 1.45
N THR A 245 24.17 -13.69 1.40
CA THR A 245 23.40 -13.67 0.14
C THR A 245 22.96 -12.26 -0.25
N SER A 246 22.93 -11.32 0.69
CA SER A 246 22.58 -9.93 0.41
C SER A 246 23.77 -9.19 -0.22
N PRO A 247 23.60 -8.56 -1.40
CA PRO A 247 24.65 -7.75 -2.03
C PRO A 247 24.98 -6.51 -1.20
N LEU A 248 24.11 -6.08 -0.29
CA LEU A 248 24.28 -4.94 0.59
C LEU A 248 24.97 -5.29 1.91
N SER A 249 25.24 -6.57 2.20
CA SER A 249 25.83 -6.98 3.47
C SER A 249 27.22 -6.38 3.70
N ILE A 250 27.61 -6.26 4.98
CA ILE A 250 28.95 -5.80 5.39
C ILE A 250 30.03 -6.65 4.71
N MET A 251 29.84 -7.98 4.65
CA MET A 251 30.78 -8.90 4.02
C MET A 251 30.94 -8.66 2.52
N ARG A 252 29.84 -8.46 1.78
CA ARG A 252 29.86 -8.25 0.32
C ARG A 252 30.40 -6.88 -0.05
N ARG A 253 30.11 -5.85 0.74
CA ARG A 253 30.58 -4.48 0.52
C ARG A 253 31.98 -4.22 1.08
N GLY A 254 32.51 -5.08 1.94
CA GLY A 254 33.81 -4.93 2.59
C GLY A 254 33.91 -3.73 3.53
N ARG A 255 32.77 -3.09 3.87
CA ARG A 255 32.72 -1.91 4.74
C ARG A 255 31.38 -1.74 5.42
N ARG A 256 31.39 -1.06 6.56
CA ARG A 256 30.21 -0.66 7.31
C ARG A 256 29.72 0.70 6.78
N ILE A 257 28.45 0.78 6.41
CA ILE A 257 27.77 2.01 6.00
C ILE A 257 26.63 2.21 6.99
N VAL A 258 26.77 3.22 7.85
CA VAL A 258 25.89 3.41 8.99
C VAL A 258 24.80 4.41 8.65
N SER A 259 23.55 4.06 8.97
CA SER A 259 22.40 4.96 8.99
C SER A 259 21.94 5.12 10.43
N VAL A 260 21.85 6.34 10.90
CA VAL A 260 21.37 6.67 12.26
C VAL A 260 20.04 7.39 12.13
N GLU A 261 19.08 7.00 12.97
CA GLU A 261 17.76 7.64 13.05
C GLU A 261 17.38 7.90 14.50
N THR A 262 16.81 9.09 14.77
CA THR A 262 16.17 9.38 16.04
C THR A 262 14.69 9.11 15.89
N VAL A 263 14.15 8.23 16.71
CA VAL A 263 12.74 7.77 16.68
C VAL A 263 12.03 8.33 17.90
N GLU A 264 10.79 8.76 17.70
CA GLU A 264 9.92 9.23 18.77
C GLU A 264 8.83 8.19 19.05
N GLY A 265 8.22 8.23 20.23
CA GLY A 265 7.05 7.39 20.57
C GLY A 265 7.35 5.94 20.97
N ILE A 266 8.55 5.42 20.71
CA ILE A 266 8.93 4.05 21.10
C ILE A 266 9.42 4.03 22.55
N ALA A 267 8.67 3.39 23.43
CA ALA A 267 8.89 3.44 24.86
C ALA A 267 9.66 2.24 25.44
N SER A 268 9.94 1.20 24.66
CA SER A 268 10.64 0.02 25.16
C SER A 268 11.83 -0.38 24.27
N GLN A 269 12.87 -0.92 24.92
CA GLN A 269 14.06 -1.45 24.23
C GLN A 269 13.68 -2.54 23.21
N THR A 270 12.74 -3.44 23.54
CA THR A 270 12.30 -4.51 22.65
C THR A 270 11.58 -3.98 21.41
N ALA A 271 10.74 -2.95 21.57
CA ALA A 271 10.07 -2.31 20.44
C ALA A 271 11.07 -1.60 19.53
N LEU A 272 12.10 -0.95 20.09
CA LEU A 272 13.17 -0.31 19.35
C LEU A 272 14.04 -1.32 18.59
N GLU A 273 14.36 -2.46 19.20
CA GLU A 273 15.07 -3.56 18.54
C GLU A 273 14.27 -4.14 17.36
N THR A 274 12.96 -4.25 17.52
CA THR A 274 12.06 -4.66 16.43
C THR A 274 12.05 -3.62 15.32
N HIS A 275 11.95 -2.35 15.66
CA HIS A 275 11.94 -1.24 14.71
C HIS A 275 13.21 -1.21 13.86
N VAL A 276 14.39 -1.20 14.48
CA VAL A 276 15.66 -1.16 13.76
C VAL A 276 15.88 -2.40 12.89
N LYS A 277 15.41 -3.57 13.34
CA LYS A 277 15.45 -4.81 12.56
C LYS A 277 14.56 -4.72 11.32
N ASN A 278 13.33 -4.23 11.46
CA ASN A 278 12.41 -4.03 10.35
C ASN A 278 12.99 -3.06 9.31
N ARG A 279 13.56 -1.95 9.76
CA ARG A 279 14.23 -0.96 8.92
C ARG A 279 15.40 -1.57 8.14
N MET A 280 16.21 -2.41 8.77
CA MET A 280 17.28 -3.16 8.11
C MET A 280 16.70 -4.11 7.03
N LEU A 281 15.67 -4.88 7.34
CA LEU A 281 15.07 -5.82 6.39
C LEU A 281 14.49 -5.11 5.18
N LEU A 282 13.80 -3.98 5.38
CA LEU A 282 13.28 -3.13 4.31
C LEU A 282 14.40 -2.60 3.41
N SER A 283 15.51 -2.14 4.01
CA SER A 283 16.68 -1.67 3.25
C SER A 283 17.33 -2.77 2.43
N MET A 284 17.35 -4.01 2.93
CA MET A 284 17.92 -5.15 2.19
C MET A 284 17.19 -5.44 0.88
N MET A 285 15.91 -5.14 0.79
CA MET A 285 15.12 -5.28 -0.43
C MET A 285 15.44 -4.20 -1.48
N GLY A 286 16.05 -3.08 -1.09
CA GLY A 286 16.40 -1.99 -2.00
C GLY A 286 17.44 -2.34 -3.08
N ALA A 287 18.15 -3.45 -2.94
CA ALA A 287 19.27 -3.80 -3.81
C ALA A 287 18.88 -4.14 -5.26
N ALA A 288 17.69 -4.66 -5.51
CA ALA A 288 17.22 -4.99 -6.86
C ALA A 288 15.70 -4.88 -6.98
N SER A 289 15.26 -4.16 -8.00
CA SER A 289 13.87 -4.02 -8.39
C SER A 289 13.63 -4.71 -9.73
N TYR A 290 12.57 -5.48 -9.82
CA TYR A 290 12.15 -6.22 -11.00
C TYR A 290 10.85 -5.63 -11.54
N THR A 291 10.83 -5.33 -12.84
CA THR A 291 9.60 -4.99 -13.54
C THR A 291 9.26 -6.12 -14.49
N PHE A 292 8.04 -6.62 -14.41
CA PHE A 292 7.53 -7.70 -15.23
C PHE A 292 6.02 -7.54 -15.48
N THR A 293 5.50 -8.28 -16.45
CA THR A 293 4.08 -8.21 -16.82
C THR A 293 3.47 -9.61 -16.76
N THR A 294 2.26 -9.67 -16.20
CA THR A 294 1.44 -10.88 -16.18
C THR A 294 0.13 -10.66 -16.94
N CYS A 295 -0.64 -11.73 -17.13
CA CYS A 295 -2.04 -11.60 -17.48
C CYS A 295 -2.81 -11.00 -16.29
N GLY A 296 -3.67 -10.03 -16.52
CA GLY A 296 -4.46 -9.38 -15.47
C GLY A 296 -5.55 -10.26 -14.84
N ASP A 297 -5.83 -11.41 -15.44
CA ASP A 297 -6.88 -12.36 -14.99
C ASP A 297 -6.31 -13.37 -13.96
N VAL A 298 -5.47 -12.93 -13.04
CA VAL A 298 -4.97 -13.77 -11.95
C VAL A 298 -6.10 -14.09 -10.95
N GLU A 299 -6.09 -15.31 -10.39
CA GLU A 299 -7.15 -15.77 -9.47
C GLU A 299 -7.33 -14.83 -8.26
N ARG A 300 -6.22 -14.34 -7.73
CA ARG A 300 -6.21 -13.47 -6.56
C ARG A 300 -5.65 -12.09 -6.92
N PRO A 301 -6.36 -11.00 -6.59
CA PRO A 301 -5.81 -9.66 -6.75
C PRO A 301 -4.54 -9.46 -5.93
N HIS A 302 -3.60 -8.71 -6.47
CA HIS A 302 -2.40 -8.31 -5.75
C HIS A 302 -2.73 -7.22 -4.73
N GLY A 303 -2.17 -7.36 -3.53
CA GLY A 303 -2.34 -6.43 -2.42
C GLY A 303 -1.06 -5.68 -2.06
N LEU A 304 -1.12 -4.96 -0.95
CA LEU A 304 0.03 -4.25 -0.39
C LEU A 304 1.11 -5.26 0.04
N ASN A 305 2.33 -5.07 -0.46
CA ASN A 305 3.50 -5.86 -0.08
C ASN A 305 3.31 -7.38 -0.23
N ASP A 306 2.54 -7.80 -1.22
CA ASP A 306 2.36 -9.22 -1.51
C ASP A 306 3.70 -9.89 -1.82
N SER A 307 3.85 -11.09 -1.29
CA SER A 307 5.05 -11.90 -1.50
C SER A 307 4.90 -12.75 -2.76
N ILE A 308 5.77 -12.53 -3.74
CA ILE A 308 5.75 -13.20 -5.03
C ILE A 308 6.93 -14.17 -5.13
N LEU A 309 6.66 -15.46 -5.30
CA LEU A 309 7.72 -16.42 -5.61
C LEU A 309 7.90 -16.53 -7.12
N MET A 310 8.98 -15.93 -7.63
CA MET A 310 9.38 -16.03 -9.03
C MET A 310 10.33 -17.20 -9.22
N MET A 311 9.85 -18.28 -9.83
CA MET A 311 10.62 -19.52 -10.03
C MET A 311 11.46 -19.51 -11.32
N ARG A 312 11.53 -18.39 -11.99
CA ARG A 312 12.31 -18.22 -13.22
C ARG A 312 13.73 -17.74 -12.91
N ASP A 313 14.72 -18.32 -13.58
CA ASP A 313 16.11 -17.86 -13.60
C ASP A 313 16.75 -17.66 -12.21
N GLY A 314 16.26 -18.35 -11.19
CA GLY A 314 16.77 -18.23 -9.81
C GLY A 314 16.45 -16.89 -9.14
N ILE A 315 15.45 -16.16 -9.63
CA ILE A 315 15.07 -14.86 -9.09
C ILE A 315 14.64 -15.00 -7.61
N GLY A 316 13.77 -15.98 -7.30
CA GLY A 316 13.36 -16.27 -5.93
C GLY A 316 12.23 -15.37 -5.44
N LEU A 317 12.29 -14.99 -4.15
CA LEU A 317 11.24 -14.23 -3.50
C LEU A 317 11.34 -12.74 -3.82
N LEU A 318 10.21 -12.15 -4.21
CA LEU A 318 10.01 -10.74 -4.45
C LEU A 318 8.89 -10.21 -3.51
N GLU A 319 8.92 -8.92 -3.22
CA GLU A 319 7.84 -8.19 -2.55
C GLU A 319 7.28 -7.13 -3.48
N GLU A 320 5.98 -7.16 -3.71
CA GLU A 320 5.25 -6.22 -4.56
C GLU A 320 5.34 -4.80 -4.02
N GLN A 321 5.71 -3.85 -4.87
CA GLN A 321 5.77 -2.42 -4.50
C GLN A 321 4.73 -1.60 -5.25
N GLU A 322 4.51 -1.95 -6.50
CA GLU A 322 3.62 -1.23 -7.39
C GLU A 322 3.07 -2.18 -8.46
N TRP A 323 1.82 -1.98 -8.83
CA TRP A 323 1.25 -2.62 -10.01
C TRP A 323 0.28 -1.71 -10.74
N THR A 324 0.09 -1.98 -12.03
CA THR A 324 -0.92 -1.35 -12.89
C THR A 324 -1.69 -2.44 -13.60
N LEU A 325 -3.01 -2.40 -13.53
CA LEU A 325 -3.94 -3.37 -14.13
C LEU A 325 -4.78 -2.70 -15.21
N ASP A 326 -4.75 -3.24 -16.43
CA ASP A 326 -5.69 -2.92 -17.49
C ASP A 326 -7.01 -3.66 -17.25
N CYS A 327 -8.06 -2.93 -16.88
CA CYS A 327 -9.35 -3.49 -16.52
C CYS A 327 -10.21 -3.82 -17.77
N VAL A 328 -9.67 -4.66 -18.64
CA VAL A 328 -10.33 -5.20 -19.84
C VAL A 328 -10.08 -6.72 -19.91
N PRO A 329 -11.01 -7.50 -20.55
CA PRO A 329 -10.79 -8.93 -20.72
C PRO A 329 -9.45 -9.25 -21.40
N GLY A 330 -8.64 -10.11 -20.80
CA GLY A 330 -7.28 -10.41 -21.28
C GLY A 330 -6.29 -9.26 -21.11
N GLY A 331 -6.61 -8.25 -20.34
CA GLY A 331 -5.76 -7.13 -19.99
C GLY A 331 -4.44 -7.56 -19.36
N GLN A 332 -3.52 -6.62 -19.25
CA GLN A 332 -2.20 -6.85 -18.67
C GLN A 332 -2.14 -6.31 -17.25
N MET A 333 -1.30 -6.94 -16.44
CA MET A 333 -0.89 -6.42 -15.15
C MET A 333 0.62 -6.26 -15.14
N THR A 334 1.08 -5.02 -14.99
CA THR A 334 2.51 -4.70 -14.90
C THR A 334 2.87 -4.52 -13.44
N HIS A 335 3.96 -5.16 -13.02
CA HIS A 335 4.42 -5.22 -11.64
C HIS A 335 5.79 -4.58 -11.50
N THR A 336 6.01 -3.92 -10.37
CA THR A 336 7.32 -3.54 -9.88
C THR A 336 7.49 -4.14 -8.49
N ALA A 337 8.46 -5.04 -8.33
CA ALA A 337 8.67 -5.77 -7.09
C ALA A 337 10.14 -5.77 -6.69
N LYS A 338 10.43 -5.68 -5.40
CA LYS A 338 11.78 -5.70 -4.84
C LYS A 338 12.21 -7.10 -4.46
N LYS A 339 13.47 -7.45 -4.73
CA LYS A 339 14.02 -8.75 -4.36
C LYS A 339 14.28 -8.85 -2.86
N VAL A 340 13.78 -9.92 -2.29
CA VAL A 340 14.00 -10.26 -0.87
C VAL A 340 15.31 -11.04 -0.73
N TYR A 341 16.22 -10.55 0.11
CA TYR A 341 17.56 -11.16 0.35
C TYR A 341 17.71 -11.71 1.77
N TYR A 342 16.62 -11.92 2.48
CA TYR A 342 16.63 -12.56 3.79
C TYR A 342 15.77 -13.81 3.77
N ASN A 343 16.18 -14.82 4.53
CA ASN A 343 15.34 -15.97 4.82
C ASN A 343 14.85 -15.81 6.25
N ILE A 344 13.54 -15.81 6.41
CA ILE A 344 12.89 -15.94 7.70
C ILE A 344 12.30 -17.35 7.69
N ASP A 345 13.01 -18.26 8.32
CA ASP A 345 12.58 -19.64 8.56
C ASP A 345 11.55 -19.69 9.70
#